data_158942a8d154d79cb45f529937b4b3f4
#
_entry.id   158942a8d154d79cb45f529937b4b3f4
#
_cell.length_a   1.000
_cell.length_b   1.000
_cell.length_c   1.000
_cell.angle_alpha   90.00
_cell.angle_beta   90.00
_cell.angle_gamma   90.00
#
_symmetry.space_group_name_H-M   'P 1'
#
loop_
_entity.id
_entity.type
_entity.pdbx_description
1 polymer ?
#
loop_
_entity_poly.entity_id
_entity_poly.type
_entity_poly.pdbx_seq_one_letter_code
_entity_poly.pdbx_strand_id
1 'polypeptide(L)'
;MRALGPVRASNLCGAAARFIGPLLPVSRVAHANLRAALPELDAAARRRVVRGVWENLGRTVGELPHLADLAPTPSGPGWELVGQDILDGLVSRGGPAILISGHISNWEMLPVASAAGGVTFYSMYRPIENKALDSMLLDLRRKAMHGDVEMFPKGAAGARQAMRHLAAGGRLGMLMDQKMNDGIKARFFGRPAMTAPALAVLALRLRCPVVPGYVERLGPARFRVTCDPPLPLPDSGNRSADVAALTQAVNDKLEQYIRMQPESWLWLHRRWPREDAA
;
A
#
# COMPACT_ATOMS: atom_id res chain seq x y z
N MET A 1 12.17 -6.14 -20.38
CA MET A 1 11.72 -6.79 -19.13
C MET A 1 10.78 -7.97 -19.40
N ARG A 2 9.72 -7.84 -20.22
CA ARG A 2 8.80 -8.99 -20.50
C ARG A 2 9.51 -10.24 -21.04
N ALA A 3 10.49 -10.08 -21.92
CA ALA A 3 11.25 -11.23 -22.47
C ALA A 3 12.06 -12.02 -21.43
N LEU A 4 12.33 -11.47 -20.25
CA LEU A 4 13.10 -12.15 -19.19
C LEU A 4 12.22 -13.09 -18.33
N GLY A 5 10.91 -12.94 -18.39
CA GLY A 5 9.98 -13.58 -17.46
C GLY A 5 10.05 -12.97 -16.04
N PRO A 6 9.03 -13.23 -15.19
CA PRO A 6 8.84 -12.51 -13.93
C PRO A 6 9.97 -12.73 -12.93
N VAL A 7 10.48 -13.94 -12.80
CA VAL A 7 11.53 -14.29 -11.82
C VAL A 7 12.86 -13.62 -12.15
N ARG A 8 13.30 -13.68 -13.42
CA ARG A 8 14.58 -13.08 -13.83
C ARG A 8 14.50 -11.56 -13.81
N ALA A 9 13.37 -10.98 -14.24
CA ALA A 9 13.14 -9.53 -14.18
C ALA A 9 13.17 -9.02 -12.73
N SER A 10 12.47 -9.70 -11.81
CA SER A 10 12.51 -9.42 -10.37
C SER A 10 13.93 -9.47 -9.82
N ASN A 11 14.69 -10.54 -10.09
CA ASN A 11 16.04 -10.70 -9.57
C ASN A 11 17.01 -9.66 -10.13
N LEU A 12 16.97 -9.38 -11.43
CA LEU A 12 17.87 -8.41 -12.07
C LEU A 12 17.63 -7.01 -11.55
N CYS A 13 16.38 -6.55 -11.53
CA CYS A 13 16.02 -5.22 -11.03
C CYS A 13 16.25 -5.09 -9.52
N GLY A 14 15.93 -6.14 -8.76
CA GLY A 14 16.18 -6.18 -7.33
C GLY A 14 17.67 -6.07 -7.01
N ALA A 15 18.52 -6.85 -7.66
CA ALA A 15 19.97 -6.80 -7.49
C ALA A 15 20.53 -5.42 -7.86
N ALA A 16 20.16 -4.89 -9.02
CA ALA A 16 20.60 -3.56 -9.47
C ALA A 16 20.24 -2.47 -8.47
N ALA A 17 18.96 -2.45 -8.02
CA ALA A 17 18.50 -1.46 -7.05
C ALA A 17 19.17 -1.62 -5.67
N ARG A 18 19.42 -2.84 -5.21
CA ARG A 18 20.12 -3.14 -3.96
C ARG A 18 21.54 -2.55 -3.93
N PHE A 19 22.23 -2.53 -5.07
CA PHE A 19 23.61 -1.99 -5.17
C PHE A 19 23.59 -0.47 -5.37
N ILE A 20 22.78 0.05 -6.29
CA ILE A 20 22.81 1.46 -6.69
C ILE A 20 22.01 2.32 -5.71
N GLY A 21 20.85 1.83 -5.26
CA GLY A 21 19.90 2.58 -4.46
C GLY A 21 20.48 3.21 -3.19
N PRO A 22 21.25 2.47 -2.37
CA PRO A 22 21.83 3.03 -1.15
C PRO A 22 22.78 4.23 -1.39
N LEU A 23 23.30 4.39 -2.59
CA LEU A 23 24.17 5.51 -2.98
C LEU A 23 23.37 6.78 -3.31
N LEU A 24 22.08 6.65 -3.57
CA LEU A 24 21.22 7.78 -3.92
C LEU A 24 20.93 8.67 -2.70
N PRO A 25 20.89 10.01 -2.88
CA PRO A 25 20.66 10.95 -1.76
C PRO A 25 19.37 10.68 -0.97
N VAL A 26 18.33 10.15 -1.62
CA VAL A 26 17.04 9.82 -0.98
C VAL A 26 17.19 8.72 0.08
N SER A 27 18.21 7.88 0.05
CA SER A 27 18.51 6.89 1.08
C SER A 27 18.75 7.52 2.46
N ARG A 28 19.18 8.78 2.51
CA ARG A 28 19.30 9.54 3.77
C ARG A 28 17.93 9.69 4.46
N VAL A 29 16.83 9.80 3.68
CA VAL A 29 15.48 9.85 4.22
C VAL A 29 15.12 8.52 4.88
N ALA A 30 15.42 7.40 4.23
CA ALA A 30 15.17 6.08 4.81
C ALA A 30 15.95 5.88 6.11
N HIS A 31 17.22 6.26 6.16
CA HIS A 31 18.01 6.19 7.39
C HIS A 31 17.47 7.07 8.52
N ALA A 32 17.00 8.29 8.20
CA ALA A 32 16.38 9.18 9.18
C ALA A 32 15.06 8.61 9.71
N ASN A 33 14.19 8.16 8.80
CA ASN A 33 12.93 7.51 9.19
C ASN A 33 13.15 6.26 10.07
N LEU A 34 14.12 5.40 9.71
CA LEU A 34 14.45 4.21 10.50
C LEU A 34 14.99 4.54 11.88
N ARG A 35 15.85 5.57 12.01
CA ARG A 35 16.31 6.02 13.34
C ARG A 35 15.16 6.52 14.22
N ALA A 36 14.20 7.21 13.60
CA ALA A 36 13.05 7.74 14.29
C ALA A 36 12.05 6.66 14.72
N ALA A 37 11.78 5.69 13.84
CA ALA A 37 10.73 4.70 14.02
C ALA A 37 11.19 3.43 14.73
N LEU A 38 12.44 3.00 14.52
CA LEU A 38 13.04 1.77 15.02
C LEU A 38 14.40 2.09 15.67
N PRO A 39 14.41 2.85 16.77
CA PRO A 39 15.65 3.30 17.43
C PRO A 39 16.50 2.13 17.97
N GLU A 40 15.89 0.97 18.20
CA GLU A 40 16.55 -0.26 18.62
C GLU A 40 17.49 -0.85 17.55
N LEU A 41 17.33 -0.48 16.29
CA LEU A 41 18.20 -0.93 15.22
C LEU A 41 19.56 -0.20 15.27
N ASP A 42 20.64 -0.94 15.32
CA ASP A 42 21.97 -0.37 15.15
C ASP A 42 22.24 0.14 13.71
N ALA A 43 23.39 0.79 13.52
CA ALA A 43 23.74 1.34 12.20
C ALA A 43 23.90 0.25 11.12
N ALA A 44 24.34 -0.96 11.49
CA ALA A 44 24.50 -2.06 10.55
C ALA A 44 23.16 -2.65 10.16
N ALA A 45 22.25 -2.84 11.11
CA ALA A 45 20.88 -3.29 10.88
C ALA A 45 20.12 -2.29 9.99
N ARG A 46 20.19 -0.99 10.27
CA ARG A 46 19.59 0.03 9.41
C ARG A 46 20.12 0.00 7.97
N ARG A 47 21.43 -0.20 7.77
CA ARG A 47 21.99 -0.37 6.42
C ARG A 47 21.46 -1.62 5.73
N ARG A 48 21.28 -2.73 6.45
CA ARG A 48 20.65 -3.94 5.88
C ARG A 48 19.23 -3.69 5.45
N VAL A 49 18.43 -3.05 6.30
CA VAL A 49 17.03 -2.68 5.97
C VAL A 49 16.99 -1.77 4.74
N VAL A 50 17.79 -0.71 4.67
CA VAL A 50 17.81 0.21 3.51
C VAL A 50 18.17 -0.53 2.21
N ARG A 51 19.13 -1.46 2.25
CA ARG A 51 19.44 -2.31 1.08
C ARG A 51 18.25 -3.19 0.69
N GLY A 52 17.55 -3.76 1.68
CA GLY A 52 16.33 -4.54 1.45
C GLY A 52 15.20 -3.72 0.85
N VAL A 53 15.00 -2.49 1.32
CA VAL A 53 14.03 -1.54 0.75
C VAL A 53 14.29 -1.29 -0.73
N TRP A 54 15.53 -1.04 -1.11
CA TRP A 54 15.89 -0.85 -2.51
C TRP A 54 15.72 -2.12 -3.33
N GLU A 55 16.14 -3.26 -2.78
CA GLU A 55 15.93 -4.55 -3.45
C GLU A 55 14.43 -4.81 -3.69
N ASN A 56 13.59 -4.61 -2.67
CA ASN A 56 12.15 -4.80 -2.79
C ASN A 56 11.54 -3.85 -3.83
N LEU A 57 11.92 -2.57 -3.83
CA LEU A 57 11.47 -1.59 -4.82
C LEU A 57 11.90 -1.99 -6.25
N GLY A 58 13.16 -2.39 -6.41
CA GLY A 58 13.68 -2.87 -7.69
C GLY A 58 12.92 -4.09 -8.20
N ARG A 59 12.68 -5.08 -7.33
CA ARG A 59 11.86 -6.25 -7.64
C ARG A 59 10.47 -5.86 -8.09
N THR A 60 9.79 -4.98 -7.35
CA THR A 60 8.46 -4.47 -7.69
C THR A 60 8.43 -3.84 -9.08
N VAL A 61 9.43 -3.01 -9.42
CA VAL A 61 9.56 -2.42 -10.77
C VAL A 61 9.76 -3.49 -11.85
N GLY A 62 10.60 -4.49 -11.58
CA GLY A 62 10.84 -5.61 -12.51
C GLY A 62 9.61 -6.48 -12.73
N GLU A 63 8.73 -6.59 -11.75
CA GLU A 63 7.52 -7.39 -11.75
C GLU A 63 6.32 -6.69 -12.41
N LEU A 64 6.29 -5.35 -12.46
CA LEU A 64 5.18 -4.58 -13.04
C LEU A 64 4.72 -5.06 -14.42
N PRO A 65 5.61 -5.35 -15.39
CA PRO A 65 5.19 -5.82 -16.71
C PRO A 65 4.55 -7.21 -16.73
N HIS A 66 4.66 -7.93 -15.62
CA HIS A 66 4.23 -9.32 -15.48
C HIS A 66 3.01 -9.49 -14.58
N LEU A 67 2.46 -8.42 -14.00
CA LEU A 67 1.34 -8.52 -13.06
C LEU A 67 0.16 -9.31 -13.62
N ALA A 68 -0.15 -9.13 -14.91
CA ALA A 68 -1.24 -9.84 -15.58
C ALA A 68 -0.94 -11.34 -15.87
N ASP A 69 0.34 -11.72 -15.82
CA ASP A 69 0.78 -13.07 -16.08
C ASP A 69 0.91 -13.91 -14.78
N LEU A 70 0.81 -13.25 -13.63
CA LEU A 70 0.85 -13.90 -12.32
C LEU A 70 -0.53 -14.42 -11.96
N ALA A 71 -0.58 -15.67 -11.48
CA ALA A 71 -1.82 -16.36 -11.14
C ALA A 71 -1.75 -16.95 -9.72
N PRO A 72 -2.88 -17.31 -9.11
CA PRO A 72 -2.90 -18.06 -7.87
C PRO A 72 -2.12 -19.37 -8.02
N THR A 73 -1.18 -19.63 -7.10
CA THR A 73 -0.37 -20.85 -7.16
C THR A 73 0.19 -21.22 -5.78
N PRO A 74 0.26 -22.49 -5.44
CA PRO A 74 0.93 -22.96 -4.22
C PRO A 74 2.46 -22.94 -4.34
N SER A 75 3.01 -22.82 -5.56
CA SER A 75 4.46 -22.83 -5.80
C SER A 75 4.82 -22.06 -7.07
N GLY A 76 6.08 -21.57 -7.15
CA GLY A 76 6.56 -20.81 -8.31
C GLY A 76 6.11 -19.33 -8.31
N PRO A 77 6.29 -18.64 -9.45
CA PRO A 77 5.87 -17.26 -9.59
C PRO A 77 4.34 -17.15 -9.58
N GLY A 78 3.82 -16.19 -8.81
CA GLY A 78 2.39 -16.00 -8.59
C GLY A 78 2.10 -15.62 -7.17
N TRP A 79 0.92 -15.95 -6.68
CA TRP A 79 0.50 -15.53 -5.35
C TRP A 79 -0.47 -16.52 -4.70
N GLU A 80 -0.54 -16.45 -3.38
CA GLU A 80 -1.56 -17.10 -2.56
C GLU A 80 -2.36 -16.02 -1.81
N LEU A 81 -3.63 -16.27 -1.59
CA LEU A 81 -4.54 -15.35 -0.88
C LEU A 81 -4.89 -15.94 0.48
N VAL A 82 -4.73 -15.12 1.52
CA VAL A 82 -5.18 -15.39 2.89
C VAL A 82 -6.31 -14.41 3.22
N GLY A 83 -7.40 -14.90 3.82
CA GLY A 83 -8.59 -14.09 4.09
C GLY A 83 -9.59 -14.04 2.93
N GLN A 84 -9.73 -15.13 2.17
CA GLN A 84 -10.76 -15.25 1.14
C GLN A 84 -12.15 -15.07 1.73
N ASP A 85 -12.40 -15.59 2.93
CA ASP A 85 -13.65 -15.43 3.68
C ASP A 85 -14.01 -13.95 3.95
N ILE A 86 -13.02 -13.10 4.15
CA ILE A 86 -13.20 -11.64 4.30
C ILE A 86 -13.71 -11.03 2.99
N LEU A 87 -13.10 -11.44 1.86
CA LEU A 87 -13.55 -10.98 0.53
C LEU A 87 -14.94 -11.50 0.20
N ASP A 88 -15.23 -12.77 0.50
CA ASP A 88 -16.56 -13.38 0.32
C ASP A 88 -17.63 -12.65 1.16
N GLY A 89 -17.26 -12.24 2.37
CA GLY A 89 -18.10 -11.41 3.23
C GLY A 89 -18.41 -10.03 2.61
N LEU A 90 -17.44 -9.41 1.95
CA LEU A 90 -17.65 -8.14 1.22
C LEU A 90 -18.54 -8.33 -0.02
N VAL A 91 -18.40 -9.44 -0.72
CA VAL A 91 -19.24 -9.78 -1.88
C VAL A 91 -20.69 -10.01 -1.42
N SER A 92 -20.88 -10.84 -0.41
CA SER A 92 -22.19 -11.20 0.13
C SER A 92 -22.94 -10.00 0.74
N ARG A 93 -22.20 -9.14 1.46
CA ARG A 93 -22.75 -7.91 2.03
C ARG A 93 -23.21 -6.93 0.95
N GLY A 94 -22.49 -6.87 -0.16
CA GLY A 94 -22.65 -5.83 -1.18
C GLY A 94 -22.33 -4.42 -0.66
N GLY A 95 -22.55 -3.42 -1.51
CA GLY A 95 -22.38 -2.01 -1.15
C GLY A 95 -20.93 -1.56 -0.96
N PRO A 96 -20.73 -0.35 -0.39
CA PRO A 96 -19.41 0.27 -0.31
C PRO A 96 -18.48 -0.43 0.67
N ALA A 97 -17.18 -0.43 0.34
CA ALA A 97 -16.11 -0.86 1.22
C ALA A 97 -14.83 -0.08 0.90
N ILE A 98 -13.95 0.08 1.89
CA ILE A 98 -12.63 0.68 1.71
C ILE A 98 -11.57 -0.36 2.07
N LEU A 99 -10.73 -0.71 1.09
CA LEU A 99 -9.59 -1.58 1.30
C LEU A 99 -8.35 -0.71 1.53
N ILE A 100 -7.59 -1.01 2.57
CA ILE A 100 -6.43 -0.20 2.95
C ILE A 100 -5.15 -0.98 3.00
N SER A 101 -4.06 -0.33 2.63
CA SER A 101 -2.70 -0.83 2.76
C SER A 101 -1.69 0.31 2.88
N GLY A 102 -0.40 -0.05 2.86
CA GLY A 102 0.73 0.85 2.66
C GLY A 102 1.55 0.44 1.44
N HIS A 103 2.61 1.20 1.13
CA HIS A 103 3.60 0.83 0.12
C HIS A 103 4.52 -0.28 0.66
N ILE A 104 3.94 -1.46 0.89
CA ILE A 104 4.59 -2.63 1.51
C ILE A 104 4.76 -3.71 0.45
N SER A 105 5.97 -4.24 0.32
CA SER A 105 6.33 -5.30 -0.63
C SER A 105 5.95 -4.91 -2.07
N ASN A 106 5.28 -5.77 -2.83
CA ASN A 106 4.69 -5.42 -4.11
C ASN A 106 3.19 -5.12 -3.93
N TRP A 107 2.88 -3.92 -3.45
CA TRP A 107 1.50 -3.44 -3.23
C TRP A 107 0.61 -3.47 -4.49
N GLU A 108 1.20 -3.57 -5.69
CA GLU A 108 0.46 -3.71 -6.95
C GLU A 108 -0.27 -5.06 -7.05
N MET A 109 0.10 -6.05 -6.21
CA MET A 109 -0.58 -7.34 -6.14
C MET A 109 -1.91 -7.29 -5.37
N LEU A 110 -2.12 -6.27 -4.52
CA LEU A 110 -3.38 -6.15 -3.75
C LEU A 110 -4.62 -6.11 -4.64
N PRO A 111 -4.73 -5.19 -5.63
CA PRO A 111 -5.88 -5.16 -6.51
C PRO A 111 -6.01 -6.42 -7.37
N VAL A 112 -4.89 -7.00 -7.79
CA VAL A 112 -4.87 -8.23 -8.62
C VAL A 112 -5.46 -9.42 -7.86
N ALA A 113 -4.95 -9.67 -6.66
CA ALA A 113 -5.40 -10.78 -5.83
C ALA A 113 -6.83 -10.59 -5.31
N SER A 114 -7.19 -9.34 -4.91
CA SER A 114 -8.57 -9.02 -4.51
C SER A 114 -9.57 -9.25 -5.64
N ALA A 115 -9.24 -8.82 -6.87
CA ALA A 115 -10.11 -9.01 -8.03
C ALA A 115 -10.32 -10.50 -8.32
N ALA A 116 -9.27 -11.31 -8.26
CA ALA A 116 -9.36 -12.75 -8.39
C ALA A 116 -10.18 -13.40 -7.24
N GLY A 117 -10.13 -12.83 -6.03
CA GLY A 117 -10.99 -13.19 -4.90
C GLY A 117 -12.42 -12.63 -4.96
N GLY A 118 -12.85 -12.06 -6.10
CA GLY A 118 -14.21 -11.56 -6.31
C GLY A 118 -14.45 -10.10 -5.86
N VAL A 119 -13.43 -9.39 -5.38
CA VAL A 119 -13.54 -8.01 -4.90
C VAL A 119 -12.71 -7.07 -5.77
N THR A 120 -13.33 -6.44 -6.75
CA THR A 120 -12.73 -5.35 -7.52
C THR A 120 -12.93 -4.03 -6.80
N PHE A 121 -11.91 -3.18 -6.79
CA PHE A 121 -11.96 -1.84 -6.22
C PHE A 121 -11.21 -0.81 -7.08
N TYR A 122 -11.65 0.43 -7.05
CA TYR A 122 -10.99 1.55 -7.69
C TYR A 122 -9.95 2.15 -6.73
N SER A 123 -8.83 2.62 -7.25
CA SER A 123 -7.73 3.10 -6.41
C SER A 123 -7.48 4.60 -6.56
N MET A 124 -7.09 5.24 -5.45
CA MET A 124 -6.50 6.56 -5.49
C MET A 124 -5.04 6.46 -5.93
N TYR A 125 -4.60 7.27 -6.91
CA TYR A 125 -3.22 7.27 -7.35
C TYR A 125 -2.66 8.68 -7.52
N ARG A 126 -1.34 8.80 -7.48
CA ARG A 126 -0.64 10.04 -7.85
C ARG A 126 -0.14 9.91 -9.28
N PRO A 127 -0.61 10.75 -10.22
CA PRO A 127 -0.10 10.75 -11.58
C PRO A 127 1.42 10.99 -11.61
N ILE A 128 2.10 10.27 -12.49
CA ILE A 128 3.53 10.48 -12.76
C ILE A 128 3.66 11.67 -13.71
N GLU A 129 4.64 12.56 -13.47
CA GLU A 129 4.85 13.76 -14.29
C GLU A 129 5.10 13.42 -15.77
N ASN A 130 5.81 12.32 -16.04
CA ASN A 130 5.97 11.81 -17.39
C ASN A 130 4.72 11.08 -17.84
N LYS A 131 3.94 11.72 -18.71
CA LYS A 131 2.64 11.21 -19.20
C LYS A 131 2.74 9.85 -19.90
N ALA A 132 3.84 9.56 -20.59
CA ALA A 132 4.03 8.27 -21.27
C ALA A 132 4.23 7.14 -20.25
N LEU A 133 5.02 7.38 -19.21
CA LEU A 133 5.19 6.42 -18.10
C LEU A 133 3.89 6.26 -17.29
N ASP A 134 3.16 7.33 -17.08
CA ASP A 134 1.87 7.28 -16.37
C ASP A 134 0.85 6.43 -17.13
N SER A 135 0.68 6.69 -18.43
CA SER A 135 -0.20 5.89 -19.30
C SER A 135 0.21 4.42 -19.33
N MET A 136 1.50 4.13 -19.49
CA MET A 136 2.02 2.76 -19.48
C MET A 136 1.70 2.03 -18.16
N LEU A 137 1.89 2.70 -17.03
CA LEU A 137 1.61 2.11 -15.70
C LEU A 137 0.11 1.84 -15.52
N LEU A 138 -0.73 2.78 -15.92
CA LEU A 138 -2.19 2.60 -15.87
C LEU A 138 -2.63 1.43 -16.75
N ASP A 139 -2.06 1.29 -17.95
CA ASP A 139 -2.37 0.17 -18.85
C ASP A 139 -1.93 -1.18 -18.28
N LEU A 140 -0.76 -1.24 -17.62
CA LEU A 140 -0.30 -2.45 -16.94
C LEU A 140 -1.26 -2.84 -15.80
N ARG A 141 -1.72 -1.87 -15.01
CA ARG A 141 -2.68 -2.11 -13.92
C ARG A 141 -4.04 -2.58 -14.44
N ARG A 142 -4.59 -1.91 -15.47
CA ARG A 142 -5.87 -2.34 -16.09
C ARG A 142 -5.80 -3.77 -16.62
N LYS A 143 -4.71 -4.10 -17.33
CA LYS A 143 -4.50 -5.47 -17.83
C LYS A 143 -4.43 -6.49 -16.71
N ALA A 144 -3.75 -6.16 -15.61
CA ALA A 144 -3.61 -7.07 -14.48
C ALA A 144 -4.91 -7.32 -13.71
N MET A 145 -5.85 -6.40 -13.74
CA MET A 145 -7.14 -6.52 -13.06
C MET A 145 -8.27 -7.06 -13.95
N HIS A 146 -7.97 -7.43 -15.21
CA HIS A 146 -8.91 -8.01 -16.17
C HIS A 146 -10.22 -7.23 -16.35
N GLY A 147 -10.22 -5.90 -16.20
CA GLY A 147 -11.44 -5.13 -16.27
C GLY A 147 -11.28 -3.61 -16.29
N ASP A 148 -12.40 -2.94 -16.45
CA ASP A 148 -12.49 -1.48 -16.37
C ASP A 148 -12.39 -1.02 -14.92
N VAL A 149 -11.17 -0.96 -14.42
CA VAL A 149 -10.90 -0.40 -13.10
C VAL A 149 -10.40 1.02 -13.28
N GLU A 150 -11.16 1.97 -12.78
CA GLU A 150 -10.76 3.38 -12.79
C GLU A 150 -9.79 3.67 -11.64
N MET A 151 -8.91 4.61 -11.91
CA MET A 151 -8.00 5.14 -10.92
C MET A 151 -8.26 6.64 -10.75
N PHE A 152 -8.57 7.04 -9.53
CA PHE A 152 -8.87 8.43 -9.22
C PHE A 152 -7.57 9.20 -8.93
N PRO A 153 -7.29 10.28 -9.67
CA PRO A 153 -6.07 11.05 -9.43
C PRO A 153 -6.14 11.75 -8.08
N LYS A 154 -5.01 11.84 -7.39
CA LYS A 154 -4.89 12.58 -6.13
C LYS A 154 -5.27 14.05 -6.33
N GLY A 155 -6.04 14.62 -5.40
CA GLY A 155 -6.52 15.99 -5.42
C GLY A 155 -8.03 16.09 -5.26
N ALA A 156 -8.56 17.32 -5.20
CA ALA A 156 -9.97 17.57 -4.88
C ALA A 156 -10.95 16.94 -5.89
N ALA A 157 -10.60 16.91 -7.17
CA ALA A 157 -11.45 16.32 -8.22
C ALA A 157 -11.54 14.80 -8.04
N GLY A 158 -10.40 14.12 -7.91
CA GLY A 158 -10.38 12.67 -7.69
C GLY A 158 -11.01 12.26 -6.37
N ALA A 159 -10.83 13.05 -5.30
CA ALA A 159 -11.50 12.80 -4.03
C ALA A 159 -13.04 12.87 -4.16
N ARG A 160 -13.57 13.82 -4.94
CA ARG A 160 -15.02 13.89 -5.24
C ARG A 160 -15.51 12.69 -6.07
N GLN A 161 -14.71 12.22 -7.02
CA GLN A 161 -15.03 11.03 -7.82
C GLN A 161 -15.04 9.78 -6.93
N ALA A 162 -14.02 9.59 -6.10
CA ALA A 162 -13.92 8.48 -5.15
C ALA A 162 -15.11 8.48 -4.16
N MET A 163 -15.49 9.65 -3.64
CA MET A 163 -16.66 9.78 -2.76
C MET A 163 -17.97 9.38 -3.47
N ARG A 164 -18.17 9.84 -4.72
CA ARG A 164 -19.36 9.46 -5.51
C ARG A 164 -19.39 7.96 -5.79
N HIS A 165 -18.23 7.38 -6.15
CA HIS A 165 -18.10 5.94 -6.37
C HIS A 165 -18.47 5.12 -5.13
N LEU A 166 -17.94 5.48 -3.96
CA LEU A 166 -18.32 4.84 -2.68
C LEU A 166 -19.79 5.03 -2.36
N ALA A 167 -20.35 6.25 -2.54
CA ALA A 167 -21.75 6.54 -2.26
C ALA A 167 -22.72 5.76 -3.18
N ALA A 168 -22.26 5.41 -4.38
CA ALA A 168 -22.98 4.54 -5.32
C ALA A 168 -22.81 3.03 -5.01
N GLY A 169 -22.18 2.66 -3.89
CA GLY A 169 -21.96 1.26 -3.49
C GLY A 169 -20.66 0.66 -4.01
N GLY A 170 -19.80 1.46 -4.63
CA GLY A 170 -18.49 1.01 -5.12
C GLY A 170 -17.49 0.75 -4.01
N ARG A 171 -16.35 0.17 -4.36
CA ARG A 171 -15.25 -0.14 -3.45
C ARG A 171 -14.01 0.66 -3.79
N LEU A 172 -13.27 1.12 -2.77
CA LEU A 172 -12.11 2.00 -2.92
C LEU A 172 -10.87 1.40 -2.26
N GLY A 173 -9.74 1.36 -3.00
CA GLY A 173 -8.43 1.01 -2.47
C GLY A 173 -7.61 2.26 -2.13
N MET A 174 -6.98 2.28 -0.96
CA MET A 174 -6.17 3.42 -0.50
C MET A 174 -4.87 2.97 0.17
N LEU A 175 -3.75 3.57 -0.26
CA LEU A 175 -2.47 3.46 0.45
C LEU A 175 -2.36 4.62 1.45
N MET A 176 -2.33 4.30 2.75
CA MET A 176 -2.55 5.28 3.83
C MET A 176 -1.28 5.67 4.60
N ASP A 177 -0.12 5.20 4.18
CA ASP A 177 1.17 5.30 4.85
C ASP A 177 1.93 6.61 4.58
N GLN A 178 1.47 7.45 3.67
CA GLN A 178 2.16 8.70 3.33
C GLN A 178 1.69 9.89 4.18
N LYS A 179 2.62 10.84 4.38
CA LYS A 179 2.33 12.11 5.06
C LYS A 179 1.31 12.94 4.25
N MET A 180 0.37 13.56 4.97
CA MET A 180 -0.50 14.62 4.46
C MET A 180 -0.36 15.89 5.29
N ASN A 181 0.13 16.97 4.69
CA ASN A 181 0.43 18.20 5.44
C ASN A 181 -0.81 18.78 6.14
N ASP A 182 -1.97 18.75 5.48
CA ASP A 182 -3.25 19.25 5.98
C ASP A 182 -4.07 18.15 6.70
N GLY A 183 -3.38 17.09 7.15
CA GLY A 183 -4.00 15.99 7.89
C GLY A 183 -4.18 16.28 9.36
N ILE A 184 -4.56 15.26 10.11
CA ILE A 184 -4.63 15.29 11.57
C ILE A 184 -3.39 14.65 12.18
N LYS A 185 -3.02 15.07 13.41
CA LYS A 185 -1.95 14.41 14.16
C LYS A 185 -2.47 13.06 14.66
N ALA A 186 -1.86 11.98 14.16
CA ALA A 186 -2.00 10.64 14.69
C ALA A 186 -0.63 10.09 15.05
N ARG A 187 -0.55 9.04 15.86
CA ARG A 187 0.73 8.39 16.16
C ARG A 187 1.08 7.38 15.06
N PHE A 188 2.37 7.29 14.75
CA PHE A 188 2.92 6.26 13.87
C PHE A 188 4.34 5.93 14.36
N PHE A 189 4.59 4.70 14.74
CA PHE A 189 5.80 4.30 15.48
C PHE A 189 6.01 5.13 16.76
N GLY A 190 4.93 5.33 17.52
CA GLY A 190 4.95 6.13 18.75
C GLY A 190 5.13 7.62 18.57
N ARG A 191 5.37 8.15 17.36
CA ARG A 191 5.68 9.55 17.05
C ARG A 191 4.49 10.25 16.37
N PRO A 192 4.30 11.55 16.61
CA PRO A 192 3.27 12.31 15.90
C PRO A 192 3.53 12.31 14.38
N ALA A 193 2.52 11.97 13.61
CA ALA A 193 2.59 11.92 12.15
C ALA A 193 1.32 12.51 11.54
N MET A 194 1.47 13.47 10.64
CA MET A 194 0.35 14.06 9.93
C MET A 194 -0.25 13.04 8.97
N THR A 195 -1.51 12.66 9.22
CA THR A 195 -2.20 11.56 8.55
C THR A 195 -3.50 12.04 7.93
N ALA A 196 -3.82 11.55 6.73
CA ALA A 196 -5.04 11.91 6.02
C ALA A 196 -6.28 11.36 6.74
N PRO A 197 -7.24 12.20 7.18
CA PRO A 197 -8.46 11.73 7.82
C PRO A 197 -9.56 11.31 6.83
N ALA A 198 -9.37 11.55 5.54
CA ALA A 198 -10.41 11.39 4.52
C ALA A 198 -11.03 9.99 4.50
N LEU A 199 -10.23 8.94 4.69
CA LEU A 199 -10.70 7.58 4.80
C LEU A 199 -11.68 7.42 5.97
N ALA A 200 -11.30 7.87 7.17
CA ALA A 200 -12.13 7.75 8.36
C ALA A 200 -13.43 8.55 8.21
N VAL A 201 -13.36 9.76 7.64
CA VAL A 201 -14.55 10.57 7.34
C VAL A 201 -15.52 9.83 6.41
N LEU A 202 -15.00 9.22 5.34
CA LEU A 202 -15.81 8.48 4.37
C LEU A 202 -16.40 7.20 4.97
N ALA A 203 -15.57 6.40 5.64
CA ALA A 203 -16.00 5.14 6.25
C ALA A 203 -17.11 5.35 7.30
N LEU A 204 -16.93 6.32 8.20
CA LEU A 204 -17.91 6.64 9.23
C LEU A 204 -19.19 7.27 8.66
N ARG A 205 -19.07 8.09 7.59
CA ARG A 205 -20.25 8.67 6.94
C ARG A 205 -21.13 7.62 6.24
N LEU A 206 -20.50 6.66 5.57
CA LEU A 206 -21.17 5.64 4.79
C LEU A 206 -21.40 4.34 5.58
N ARG A 207 -20.93 4.27 6.83
CA ARG A 207 -20.91 3.06 7.67
C ARG A 207 -20.42 1.84 6.90
N CYS A 208 -19.35 2.02 6.09
CA CYS A 208 -18.79 0.96 5.26
C CYS A 208 -17.54 0.33 5.92
N PRO A 209 -17.32 -0.97 5.73
CA PRO A 209 -16.16 -1.65 6.31
C PRO A 209 -14.86 -1.08 5.77
N VAL A 210 -13.85 -1.00 6.64
CA VAL A 210 -12.47 -0.68 6.33
C VAL A 210 -11.66 -1.96 6.49
N VAL A 211 -11.22 -2.55 5.37
CA VAL A 211 -10.55 -3.84 5.33
C VAL A 211 -9.06 -3.63 5.11
N PRO A 212 -8.21 -3.93 6.10
CA PRO A 212 -6.76 -3.88 5.94
C PRO A 212 -6.26 -5.08 5.12
N GLY A 213 -5.20 -4.84 4.35
CA GLY A 213 -4.50 -5.90 3.66
C GLY A 213 -3.04 -5.54 3.41
N TYR A 214 -2.19 -6.53 3.21
CA TYR A 214 -0.79 -6.33 2.88
C TYR A 214 -0.27 -7.45 1.99
N VAL A 215 0.89 -7.21 1.42
CA VAL A 215 1.60 -8.18 0.59
C VAL A 215 2.89 -8.57 1.28
N GLU A 216 3.13 -9.87 1.38
CA GLU A 216 4.38 -10.47 1.79
C GLU A 216 5.09 -11.05 0.56
N ARG A 217 6.38 -10.78 0.42
CA ARG A 217 7.19 -11.37 -0.63
C ARG A 217 7.79 -12.69 -0.13
N LEU A 218 7.36 -13.80 -0.71
CA LEU A 218 7.87 -15.14 -0.39
C LEU A 218 9.09 -15.53 -1.26
N GLY A 219 9.33 -14.78 -2.34
CA GLY A 219 10.43 -14.98 -3.27
C GLY A 219 10.32 -14.10 -4.50
N PRO A 220 11.20 -14.28 -5.50
CA PRO A 220 11.12 -13.53 -6.74
C PRO A 220 9.79 -13.78 -7.45
N ALA A 221 9.00 -12.71 -7.66
CA ALA A 221 7.67 -12.76 -8.26
C ALA A 221 6.71 -13.76 -7.57
N ARG A 222 6.92 -14.03 -6.27
CA ARG A 222 6.04 -14.88 -5.47
C ARG A 222 5.59 -14.15 -4.22
N PHE A 223 4.28 -14.18 -3.96
CA PHE A 223 3.65 -13.36 -2.94
C PHE A 223 2.63 -14.14 -2.11
N ARG A 224 2.44 -13.67 -0.88
CA ARG A 224 1.23 -13.89 -0.09
C ARG A 224 0.51 -12.57 0.04
N VAL A 225 -0.75 -12.54 -0.36
CA VAL A 225 -1.64 -11.40 -0.18
C VAL A 225 -2.59 -11.73 0.95
N THR A 226 -2.56 -10.92 2.00
CA THR A 226 -3.41 -11.13 3.17
C THR A 226 -4.44 -10.03 3.26
N CYS A 227 -5.71 -10.40 3.43
CA CYS A 227 -6.81 -9.52 3.82
C CYS A 227 -7.18 -9.83 5.27
N ASP A 228 -7.06 -8.84 6.14
CA ASP A 228 -7.43 -8.95 7.54
C ASP A 228 -8.91 -8.59 7.78
N PRO A 229 -9.50 -9.01 8.91
CA PRO A 229 -10.84 -8.59 9.29
C PRO A 229 -11.02 -7.07 9.27
N PRO A 230 -12.23 -6.57 8.94
CA PRO A 230 -12.51 -5.14 8.96
C PRO A 230 -12.19 -4.49 10.31
N LEU A 231 -11.63 -3.28 10.27
CA LEU A 231 -11.41 -2.49 11.47
C LEU A 231 -12.76 -2.13 12.12
N PRO A 232 -12.86 -2.15 13.47
CA PRO A 232 -14.03 -1.64 14.17
C PRO A 232 -14.26 -0.16 13.82
N LEU A 233 -15.51 0.17 13.49
CA LEU A 233 -15.90 1.57 13.28
C LEU A 233 -16.31 2.17 14.63
N PRO A 234 -15.59 3.21 15.13
CA PRO A 234 -15.98 3.87 16.36
C PRO A 234 -17.34 4.61 16.20
N ASP A 235 -18.12 4.63 17.26
CA ASP A 235 -19.44 5.28 17.34
C ASP A 235 -19.66 5.85 18.76
N SER A 236 -18.81 6.81 19.12
CA SER A 236 -18.84 7.44 20.47
C SER A 236 -19.88 8.57 20.60
N GLY A 237 -20.54 8.93 19.51
CA GLY A 237 -21.39 10.13 19.43
C GLY A 237 -20.61 11.41 19.17
N ASN A 238 -19.28 11.38 19.23
CA ASN A 238 -18.40 12.50 18.87
C ASN A 238 -17.65 12.21 17.57
N ARG A 239 -18.16 12.77 16.48
CA ARG A 239 -17.61 12.50 15.15
C ARG A 239 -16.13 12.84 15.00
N SER A 240 -15.64 13.89 15.64
CA SER A 240 -14.24 14.27 15.56
C SER A 240 -13.35 13.26 16.28
N ALA A 241 -13.78 12.79 17.43
CA ALA A 241 -13.11 11.74 18.19
C ALA A 241 -13.12 10.42 17.41
N ASP A 242 -14.24 10.07 16.77
CA ASP A 242 -14.35 8.84 15.97
C ASP A 242 -13.44 8.86 14.73
N VAL A 243 -13.35 10.02 14.04
CA VAL A 243 -12.43 10.20 12.92
C VAL A 243 -10.98 10.04 13.38
N ALA A 244 -10.62 10.63 14.52
CA ALA A 244 -9.27 10.51 15.08
C ALA A 244 -8.97 9.04 15.47
N ALA A 245 -9.91 8.38 16.12
CA ALA A 245 -9.76 6.98 16.56
C ALA A 245 -9.59 6.02 15.36
N LEU A 246 -10.42 6.13 14.32
CA LEU A 246 -10.28 5.28 13.13
C LEU A 246 -9.00 5.59 12.36
N THR A 247 -8.60 6.86 12.27
CA THR A 247 -7.31 7.23 11.64
C THR A 247 -6.13 6.64 12.41
N GLN A 248 -6.21 6.62 13.75
CA GLN A 248 -5.19 5.98 14.58
C GLN A 248 -5.16 4.47 14.36
N ALA A 249 -6.32 3.79 14.36
CA ALA A 249 -6.41 2.36 14.13
C ALA A 249 -5.80 1.94 12.77
N VAL A 250 -5.98 2.75 11.73
CA VAL A 250 -5.32 2.55 10.43
C VAL A 250 -3.80 2.63 10.55
N ASN A 251 -3.28 3.65 11.23
CA ASN A 251 -1.83 3.78 11.45
C ASN A 251 -1.28 2.60 12.26
N ASP A 252 -1.95 2.19 13.33
CA ASP A 252 -1.53 1.06 14.17
C ASP A 252 -1.45 -0.24 13.37
N LYS A 253 -2.43 -0.45 12.48
CA LYS A 253 -2.45 -1.63 11.62
C LYS A 253 -1.30 -1.63 10.60
N LEU A 254 -1.03 -0.47 9.97
CA LEU A 254 0.10 -0.33 9.06
C LEU A 254 1.45 -0.48 9.78
N GLU A 255 1.58 0.07 10.99
CA GLU A 255 2.78 -0.11 11.82
C GLU A 255 3.01 -1.60 12.14
N GLN A 256 1.95 -2.34 12.49
CA GLN A 256 2.02 -3.78 12.71
C GLN A 256 2.62 -4.50 11.49
N TYR A 257 2.12 -4.23 10.29
CA TYR A 257 2.61 -4.84 9.05
C TYR A 257 4.08 -4.50 8.77
N ILE A 258 4.46 -3.23 8.96
CA ILE A 258 5.82 -2.77 8.72
C ILE A 258 6.81 -3.39 9.71
N ARG A 259 6.40 -3.57 10.98
CA ARG A 259 7.26 -4.19 12.00
C ARG A 259 7.54 -5.67 11.73
N MET A 260 6.64 -6.39 11.04
CA MET A 260 6.87 -7.79 10.66
C MET A 260 8.02 -7.91 9.65
N GLN A 261 8.10 -6.98 8.69
CA GLN A 261 9.13 -6.96 7.64
C GLN A 261 9.55 -5.53 7.31
N PRO A 262 10.43 -4.90 8.11
CA PRO A 262 10.79 -3.49 7.92
C PRO A 262 11.35 -3.16 6.53
N GLU A 263 12.11 -4.08 5.90
CA GLU A 263 12.66 -3.91 4.56
C GLU A 263 11.60 -3.91 3.46
N SER A 264 10.38 -4.34 3.75
CA SER A 264 9.30 -4.36 2.76
C SER A 264 8.64 -3.01 2.56
N TRP A 265 8.71 -2.08 3.53
CA TRP A 265 8.07 -0.78 3.45
C TRP A 265 8.94 0.25 2.72
N LEU A 266 8.27 1.18 2.01
CA LEU A 266 8.94 2.24 1.25
C LEU A 266 9.40 3.38 2.16
N TRP A 267 10.49 3.19 2.91
CA TRP A 267 11.07 4.20 3.81
C TRP A 267 11.61 5.45 3.10
N LEU A 268 11.63 5.48 1.77
CA LEU A 268 12.24 6.53 0.96
C LEU A 268 11.43 7.83 0.90
N HIS A 269 10.23 7.88 1.44
CA HIS A 269 9.42 9.09 1.54
C HIS A 269 9.46 9.67 2.96
N ARG A 270 9.31 11.00 3.08
CA ARG A 270 9.33 11.69 4.39
C ARG A 270 7.99 11.49 5.11
N ARG A 271 7.93 10.56 6.06
CA ARG A 271 6.71 10.31 6.86
C ARG A 271 6.57 11.32 8.01
N TRP A 272 7.69 11.74 8.59
CA TRP A 272 7.75 12.70 9.69
C TRP A 272 8.42 14.02 9.25
N PRO A 273 8.19 15.15 9.98
CA PRO A 273 8.92 16.40 9.78
C PRO A 273 10.44 16.23 9.92
N ARG A 274 11.23 17.19 9.39
CA ARG A 274 12.70 17.13 9.48
C ARG A 274 13.23 17.20 10.91
N GLU A 275 12.55 17.95 11.77
CA GLU A 275 12.92 18.17 13.17
C GLU A 275 12.77 16.91 14.02
N ASP A 276 11.87 16.00 13.61
CA ASP A 276 11.62 14.73 14.29
C ASP A 276 12.49 13.58 13.76
N ALA A 277 13.37 13.84 12.79
CA ALA A 277 14.19 12.82 12.14
C ALA A 277 15.69 12.92 12.54
N ALA A 278 16.03 13.81 13.47
CA ALA A 278 17.40 14.01 13.99
C ALA A 278 17.72 13.09 15.17
#